data_ced12b24d0a33e33c3a50d33c804ec2a
#
_entry.id   ced12b24d0a33e33c3a50d33c804ec2a
#
_cell.length_a   1.000
_cell.length_b   1.000
_cell.length_c   1.000
_cell.angle_alpha   90.00
_cell.angle_beta   90.00
_cell.angle_gamma   90.00
#
_symmetry.space_group_name_H-M   'P 1'
#
loop_
_entity.id
_entity.type
_entity.pdbx_description
1 polymer ?
#
loop_
_entity_poly.entity_id
_entity_poly.type
_entity_poly.pdbx_seq_one_letter_code
_entity_poly.pdbx_strand_id
1 'polypeptide(L)'
;VDGFAGAQPESAVRQFIEKVLQGVPGAVDVSPLLDAGEAALEAQNAKQALSEFQQALTAQPESLMALSGLVRTLIMMGDTEGAREIIDNLEEDRQDQPEMRDALAAVQLAERVRETASEVEPLRAKLAAQPDDLQLHQDLALALFSSGAIEEAMDILLASIKHDNSWQDGAAKMQLFEIFDALGHTHASVVAARRKLSTYLFS
;
A
#
# COMPACT_ATOMS: atom_id res chain seq x y z
N VAL A 1 -30.65 -16.91 -32.65
CA VAL A 1 -29.94 -17.45 -31.47
C VAL A 1 -29.53 -18.85 -31.85
N ASP A 2 -28.29 -19.03 -32.28
CA ASP A 2 -27.72 -20.34 -32.61
C ASP A 2 -27.23 -21.01 -31.33
N GLY A 3 -27.90 -22.09 -30.92
CA GLY A 3 -27.51 -22.91 -29.78
C GLY A 3 -26.73 -24.15 -30.24
N PHE A 4 -25.79 -24.61 -29.47
CA PHE A 4 -25.03 -25.85 -29.73
C PHE A 4 -25.81 -27.08 -29.23
N ALA A 5 -25.87 -28.11 -30.04
CA ALA A 5 -26.39 -29.42 -29.65
C ALA A 5 -25.23 -30.44 -29.61
N GLY A 6 -24.79 -30.84 -28.40
CA GLY A 6 -23.77 -31.88 -28.17
C GLY A 6 -22.38 -31.32 -27.80
N ALA A 7 -21.47 -32.21 -27.34
CA ALA A 7 -20.09 -31.87 -26.96
C ALA A 7 -19.30 -31.46 -28.22
N GLN A 8 -18.92 -30.18 -28.28
CA GLN A 8 -18.14 -29.61 -29.38
C GLN A 8 -16.64 -29.61 -29.02
N PRO A 9 -15.72 -29.71 -29.98
CA PRO A 9 -14.28 -29.54 -29.74
C PRO A 9 -13.99 -28.16 -29.16
N GLU A 10 -13.00 -28.06 -28.27
CA GLU A 10 -12.58 -26.81 -27.61
C GLU A 10 -12.32 -25.67 -28.62
N SER A 11 -11.79 -26.00 -29.79
CA SER A 11 -11.56 -25.04 -30.88
C SER A 11 -12.84 -24.43 -31.44
N ALA A 12 -13.93 -25.19 -31.50
CA ALA A 12 -15.23 -24.69 -31.97
C ALA A 12 -15.89 -23.78 -30.94
N VAL A 13 -15.70 -24.07 -29.64
CA VAL A 13 -16.17 -23.21 -28.54
C VAL A 13 -15.39 -21.89 -28.54
N ARG A 14 -14.09 -21.91 -28.73
CA ARG A 14 -13.26 -20.68 -28.83
C ARG A 14 -13.67 -19.83 -30.02
N GLN A 15 -13.83 -20.43 -31.20
CA GLN A 15 -14.30 -19.71 -32.40
C GLN A 15 -15.70 -19.12 -32.22
N PHE A 16 -16.58 -19.81 -31.49
CA PHE A 16 -17.90 -19.27 -31.18
C PHE A 16 -17.82 -18.09 -30.22
N ILE A 17 -17.01 -18.19 -29.16
CA ILE A 17 -16.77 -17.08 -28.23
C ILE A 17 -16.19 -15.87 -28.96
N GLU A 18 -15.18 -16.07 -29.82
CA GLU A 18 -14.60 -14.99 -30.65
C GLU A 18 -15.64 -14.38 -31.59
N LYS A 19 -16.49 -15.19 -32.19
CA LYS A 19 -17.56 -14.72 -33.09
C LYS A 19 -18.67 -13.96 -32.35
N VAL A 20 -19.01 -14.40 -31.13
CA VAL A 20 -19.98 -13.69 -30.26
C VAL A 20 -19.39 -12.35 -29.79
N LEU A 21 -18.12 -12.32 -29.41
CA LEU A 21 -17.43 -11.09 -28.99
C LEU A 21 -17.25 -10.11 -30.17
N GLN A 22 -17.01 -10.60 -31.39
CA GLN A 22 -16.96 -9.77 -32.60
C GLN A 22 -18.35 -9.30 -33.06
N GLY A 23 -19.42 -9.96 -32.60
CA GLY A 23 -20.80 -9.68 -32.99
C GLY A 23 -21.52 -8.65 -32.12
N VAL A 24 -20.90 -8.06 -31.08
CA VAL A 24 -21.44 -6.94 -30.32
C VAL A 24 -21.08 -5.64 -31.04
N PRO A 25 -22.00 -5.02 -31.80
CA PRO A 25 -21.69 -3.77 -32.50
C PRO A 25 -21.41 -2.67 -31.46
N GLY A 26 -20.16 -2.21 -31.39
CA GLY A 26 -19.76 -1.08 -30.56
C GLY A 26 -18.89 -1.40 -29.35
N ALA A 27 -18.54 -2.65 -29.05
CA ALA A 27 -17.55 -2.95 -28.02
C ALA A 27 -16.16 -2.59 -28.54
N VAL A 28 -15.61 -1.46 -28.11
CA VAL A 28 -14.21 -1.09 -28.35
C VAL A 28 -13.36 -2.06 -27.52
N ASP A 29 -12.41 -2.75 -28.18
CA ASP A 29 -11.44 -3.58 -27.45
C ASP A 29 -10.48 -2.67 -26.68
N VAL A 30 -10.61 -2.67 -25.36
CA VAL A 30 -9.75 -1.88 -24.45
C VAL A 30 -8.58 -2.69 -23.90
N SER A 31 -8.47 -3.98 -24.22
CA SER A 31 -7.39 -4.85 -23.72
C SER A 31 -5.99 -4.28 -23.95
N PRO A 32 -5.65 -3.70 -25.13
CA PRO A 32 -4.34 -3.09 -25.32
C PRO A 32 -4.06 -1.91 -24.39
N LEU A 33 -5.09 -1.13 -24.03
CA LEU A 33 -4.96 -0.01 -23.08
C LEU A 33 -4.79 -0.50 -21.65
N LEU A 34 -5.51 -1.56 -21.26
CA LEU A 34 -5.35 -2.20 -19.97
C LEU A 34 -3.95 -2.79 -19.81
N ASP A 35 -3.46 -3.53 -20.80
CA ASP A 35 -2.12 -4.11 -20.80
C ASP A 35 -1.03 -3.03 -20.72
N ALA A 36 -1.18 -1.92 -21.47
CA ALA A 36 -0.27 -0.79 -21.42
C ALA A 36 -0.30 -0.07 -20.07
N GLY A 37 -1.48 0.07 -19.46
CA GLY A 37 -1.67 0.64 -18.14
C GLY A 37 -0.99 -0.21 -17.05
N GLU A 38 -1.18 -1.53 -17.08
CA GLU A 38 -0.52 -2.46 -16.14
C GLU A 38 1.01 -2.42 -16.29
N ALA A 39 1.52 -2.47 -17.52
CA ALA A 39 2.96 -2.35 -17.78
C ALA A 39 3.52 -1.01 -17.26
N ALA A 40 2.75 0.07 -17.38
CA ALA A 40 3.14 1.37 -16.83
C ALA A 40 3.16 1.39 -15.30
N LEU A 41 2.21 0.72 -14.62
CA LEU A 41 2.21 0.54 -13.17
C LEU A 41 3.45 -0.26 -12.71
N GLU A 42 3.76 -1.37 -13.36
CA GLU A 42 4.96 -2.17 -13.08
C GLU A 42 6.26 -1.35 -13.26
N ALA A 43 6.30 -0.50 -14.28
CA ALA A 43 7.42 0.42 -14.54
C ALA A 43 7.44 1.66 -13.62
N GLN A 44 6.51 1.77 -12.66
CA GLN A 44 6.31 2.93 -11.78
C GLN A 44 6.10 4.25 -12.55
N ASN A 45 5.53 4.18 -13.75
CA ASN A 45 5.22 5.33 -14.58
C ASN A 45 3.75 5.75 -14.42
N ALA A 46 3.45 6.39 -13.29
CA ALA A 46 2.09 6.79 -12.93
C ALA A 46 1.40 7.68 -13.99
N LYS A 47 2.15 8.55 -14.68
CA LYS A 47 1.58 9.44 -15.70
C LYS A 47 1.08 8.67 -16.92
N GLN A 48 1.85 7.67 -17.36
CA GLN A 48 1.44 6.81 -18.46
C GLN A 48 0.29 5.91 -18.04
N ALA A 49 0.36 5.26 -16.87
CA ALA A 49 -0.72 4.44 -16.35
C ALA A 49 -2.05 5.22 -16.28
N LEU A 50 -2.02 6.46 -15.76
CA LEU A 50 -3.17 7.33 -15.71
C LEU A 50 -3.79 7.55 -17.09
N SER A 51 -2.95 7.87 -18.09
CA SER A 51 -3.41 8.11 -19.47
C SER A 51 -4.07 6.89 -20.08
N GLU A 52 -3.47 5.70 -19.91
CA GLU A 52 -3.98 4.46 -20.51
C GLU A 52 -5.32 4.04 -19.88
N PHE A 53 -5.42 4.05 -18.55
CA PHE A 53 -6.68 3.70 -17.88
C PHE A 53 -7.78 4.72 -18.12
N GLN A 54 -7.48 6.02 -18.22
CA GLN A 54 -8.48 7.04 -18.59
C GLN A 54 -8.99 6.84 -20.02
N GLN A 55 -8.15 6.48 -20.96
CA GLN A 55 -8.56 6.15 -22.32
C GLN A 55 -9.45 4.89 -22.33
N ALA A 56 -9.07 3.85 -21.58
CA ALA A 56 -9.89 2.65 -21.42
C ALA A 56 -11.27 2.98 -20.86
N LEU A 57 -11.35 3.82 -19.81
CA LEU A 57 -12.62 4.26 -19.22
C LEU A 57 -13.44 5.18 -20.14
N THR A 58 -12.78 5.95 -21.00
CA THR A 58 -13.49 6.74 -22.03
C THR A 58 -14.19 5.84 -23.04
N ALA A 59 -13.54 4.73 -23.41
CA ALA A 59 -14.11 3.75 -24.35
C ALA A 59 -15.11 2.79 -23.68
N GLN A 60 -14.86 2.40 -22.42
CA GLN A 60 -15.69 1.51 -21.61
C GLN A 60 -15.81 2.04 -20.17
N PRO A 61 -16.76 2.95 -19.88
CA PRO A 61 -16.89 3.57 -18.54
C PRO A 61 -17.16 2.57 -17.41
N GLU A 62 -17.72 1.41 -17.73
CA GLU A 62 -18.07 0.37 -16.76
C GLU A 62 -16.97 -0.68 -16.53
N SER A 63 -15.79 -0.52 -17.12
CA SER A 63 -14.68 -1.47 -17.00
C SER A 63 -14.10 -1.45 -15.59
N LEU A 64 -14.37 -2.49 -14.79
CA LEU A 64 -13.80 -2.64 -13.45
C LEU A 64 -12.28 -2.80 -13.47
N MET A 65 -11.73 -3.44 -14.49
CA MET A 65 -10.28 -3.55 -14.66
C MET A 65 -9.64 -2.18 -14.84
N ALA A 66 -10.23 -1.32 -15.68
CA ALA A 66 -9.72 0.04 -15.88
C ALA A 66 -9.90 0.91 -14.62
N LEU A 67 -11.03 0.77 -13.90
CA LEU A 67 -11.24 1.45 -12.63
C LEU A 67 -10.23 1.01 -11.56
N SER A 68 -10.00 -0.29 -11.44
CA SER A 68 -8.99 -0.85 -10.53
C SER A 68 -7.59 -0.34 -10.84
N GLY A 69 -7.21 -0.31 -12.12
CA GLY A 69 -5.94 0.24 -12.58
C GLY A 69 -5.81 1.74 -12.27
N LEU A 70 -6.90 2.52 -12.48
CA LEU A 70 -6.92 3.95 -12.17
C LEU A 70 -6.78 4.20 -10.67
N VAL A 71 -7.48 3.45 -9.82
CA VAL A 71 -7.37 3.55 -8.35
C VAL A 71 -5.93 3.29 -7.90
N ARG A 72 -5.31 2.21 -8.37
CA ARG A 72 -3.90 1.89 -8.05
C ARG A 72 -2.93 2.97 -8.56
N THR A 73 -3.24 3.57 -9.70
CA THR A 73 -2.45 4.69 -10.25
C THR A 73 -2.55 5.92 -9.35
N LEU A 74 -3.74 6.28 -8.85
CA LEU A 74 -3.94 7.39 -7.92
C LEU A 74 -3.18 7.17 -6.60
N ILE A 75 -3.21 5.95 -6.06
CA ILE A 75 -2.39 5.58 -4.88
C ILE A 75 -0.90 5.78 -5.17
N MET A 76 -0.40 5.34 -6.32
CA MET A 76 1.00 5.56 -6.74
C MET A 76 1.36 7.04 -6.83
N MET A 77 0.41 7.90 -7.19
CA MET A 77 0.56 9.36 -7.25
C MET A 77 0.43 10.05 -5.88
N GLY A 78 0.05 9.31 -4.83
CA GLY A 78 -0.21 9.84 -3.49
C GLY A 78 -1.60 10.43 -3.29
N ASP A 79 -2.48 10.31 -4.29
CA ASP A 79 -3.88 10.76 -4.22
C ASP A 79 -4.79 9.67 -3.65
N THR A 80 -4.65 9.42 -2.36
CA THR A 80 -5.45 8.43 -1.63
C THR A 80 -6.93 8.84 -1.54
N GLU A 81 -7.21 10.14 -1.48
CA GLU A 81 -8.59 10.65 -1.41
C GLU A 81 -9.33 10.44 -2.72
N GLY A 82 -8.72 10.78 -3.85
CA GLY A 82 -9.30 10.52 -5.17
C GLY A 82 -9.49 9.03 -5.44
N ALA A 83 -8.55 8.18 -5.00
CA ALA A 83 -8.68 6.73 -5.08
C ALA A 83 -9.87 6.20 -4.26
N ARG A 84 -10.06 6.69 -3.03
CA ARG A 84 -11.20 6.34 -2.18
C ARG A 84 -12.52 6.80 -2.79
N GLU A 85 -12.61 8.03 -3.31
CA GLU A 85 -13.80 8.57 -3.93
C GLU A 85 -14.31 7.70 -5.10
N ILE A 86 -13.38 7.18 -5.91
CA ILE A 86 -13.76 6.25 -7.00
C ILE A 86 -14.43 5.00 -6.44
N ILE A 87 -13.88 4.40 -5.39
CA ILE A 87 -14.43 3.18 -4.77
C ILE A 87 -15.79 3.47 -4.13
N ASP A 88 -15.92 4.55 -3.36
CA ASP A 88 -17.14 4.90 -2.64
C ASP A 88 -18.31 5.24 -3.59
N ASN A 89 -18.00 5.67 -4.81
CA ASN A 89 -19.01 5.91 -5.86
C ASN A 89 -19.45 4.63 -6.59
N LEU A 90 -18.81 3.48 -6.36
CA LEU A 90 -19.23 2.21 -6.92
C LEU A 90 -20.33 1.57 -6.04
N GLU A 91 -21.28 0.91 -6.69
CA GLU A 91 -22.24 0.05 -6.00
C GLU A 91 -21.52 -1.10 -5.27
N GLU A 92 -22.04 -1.53 -4.11
CA GLU A 92 -21.40 -2.51 -3.22
C GLU A 92 -21.07 -3.83 -3.94
N ASP A 93 -22.00 -4.31 -4.78
CA ASP A 93 -21.84 -5.52 -5.58
C ASP A 93 -20.69 -5.40 -6.61
N ARG A 94 -20.38 -4.20 -7.06
CA ARG A 94 -19.24 -3.92 -7.96
C ARG A 94 -17.92 -3.80 -7.20
N GLN A 95 -17.94 -3.28 -5.97
CA GLN A 95 -16.76 -3.24 -5.10
C GLN A 95 -16.28 -4.66 -4.75
N ASP A 96 -17.21 -5.60 -4.57
CA ASP A 96 -16.91 -6.98 -4.19
C ASP A 96 -16.39 -7.85 -5.36
N GLN A 97 -16.34 -7.30 -6.58
CA GLN A 97 -15.83 -8.06 -7.73
C GLN A 97 -14.33 -8.37 -7.61
N PRO A 98 -13.90 -9.54 -8.13
CA PRO A 98 -12.48 -9.94 -8.07
C PRO A 98 -11.52 -8.90 -8.64
N GLU A 99 -11.93 -8.17 -9.67
CA GLU A 99 -11.15 -7.14 -10.36
C GLU A 99 -10.83 -5.94 -9.46
N MET A 100 -11.65 -5.68 -8.44
CA MET A 100 -11.46 -4.56 -7.51
C MET A 100 -10.61 -4.90 -6.29
N ARG A 101 -10.26 -6.16 -6.05
CA ARG A 101 -9.54 -6.60 -4.84
C ARG A 101 -8.22 -5.89 -4.63
N ASP A 102 -7.42 -5.78 -5.68
CA ASP A 102 -6.10 -5.16 -5.60
C ASP A 102 -6.21 -3.66 -5.35
N ALA A 103 -7.21 -3.01 -5.97
CA ALA A 103 -7.51 -1.61 -5.75
C ALA A 103 -7.96 -1.33 -4.31
N LEU A 104 -8.88 -2.15 -3.79
CA LEU A 104 -9.35 -2.06 -2.40
C LEU A 104 -8.20 -2.27 -1.40
N ALA A 105 -7.37 -3.29 -1.63
CA ALA A 105 -6.21 -3.56 -0.77
C ALA A 105 -5.21 -2.40 -0.80
N ALA A 106 -4.96 -1.80 -1.98
CA ALA A 106 -4.07 -0.66 -2.13
C ALA A 106 -4.58 0.57 -1.38
N VAL A 107 -5.88 0.89 -1.48
CA VAL A 107 -6.50 2.01 -0.75
C VAL A 107 -6.42 1.78 0.76
N GLN A 108 -6.82 0.60 1.26
CA GLN A 108 -6.77 0.28 2.68
C GLN A 108 -5.34 0.36 3.26
N LEU A 109 -4.34 -0.06 2.48
CA LEU A 109 -2.94 0.05 2.88
C LEU A 109 -2.51 1.52 2.94
N ALA A 110 -2.82 2.31 1.89
CA ALA A 110 -2.45 3.72 1.83
C ALA A 110 -3.11 4.55 2.96
N GLU A 111 -4.36 4.25 3.31
CA GLU A 111 -5.06 4.89 4.43
C GLU A 111 -4.39 4.57 5.77
N ARG A 112 -4.06 3.31 6.04
CA ARG A 112 -3.34 2.92 7.26
C ARG A 112 -1.98 3.61 7.37
N VAL A 113 -1.24 3.69 6.27
CA VAL A 113 0.05 4.42 6.24
C VAL A 113 -0.17 5.91 6.54
N ARG A 114 -1.21 6.52 5.95
CA ARG A 114 -1.56 7.94 6.18
C ARG A 114 -2.00 8.19 7.63
N GLU A 115 -2.84 7.33 8.19
CA GLU A 115 -3.26 7.43 9.60
C GLU A 115 -2.05 7.37 10.52
N THR A 116 -1.18 6.38 10.34
CA THR A 116 0.04 6.23 11.14
C THR A 116 0.99 7.41 10.97
N ALA A 117 1.18 7.91 9.75
CA ALA A 117 2.00 9.08 9.49
C ALA A 117 1.41 10.35 10.11
N SER A 118 0.08 10.46 10.20
CA SER A 118 -0.59 11.60 10.82
C SER A 118 -0.35 11.69 12.33
N GLU A 119 0.02 10.60 12.99
CA GLU A 119 0.34 10.56 14.41
C GLU A 119 1.77 11.02 14.70
N VAL A 120 2.70 10.87 13.75
CA VAL A 120 4.13 11.18 13.94
C VAL A 120 4.34 12.66 14.25
N GLU A 121 3.80 13.57 13.45
CA GLU A 121 4.06 15.01 13.62
C GLU A 121 3.50 15.59 14.94
N PRO A 122 2.26 15.23 15.38
CA PRO A 122 1.79 15.64 16.69
C PRO A 122 2.63 15.10 17.84
N LEU A 123 3.09 13.83 17.76
CA LEU A 123 3.97 13.24 18.78
C LEU A 123 5.34 13.91 18.79
N ARG A 124 5.90 14.21 17.63
CA ARG A 124 7.14 14.95 17.48
C ARG A 124 7.06 16.34 18.11
N ALA A 125 5.97 17.07 17.86
CA ALA A 125 5.73 18.37 18.46
C ALA A 125 5.59 18.29 20.00
N LYS A 126 4.87 17.28 20.53
CA LYS A 126 4.77 17.03 21.97
C LYS A 126 6.14 16.72 22.58
N LEU A 127 6.91 15.83 21.97
CA LEU A 127 8.25 15.46 22.44
C LEU A 127 9.19 16.67 22.43
N ALA A 128 9.13 17.54 21.42
CA ALA A 128 9.91 18.77 21.39
C ALA A 128 9.57 19.72 22.55
N ALA A 129 8.31 19.74 23.01
CA ALA A 129 7.87 20.52 24.16
C ALA A 129 8.23 19.84 25.50
N GLN A 130 8.35 18.53 25.53
CA GLN A 130 8.61 17.70 26.72
C GLN A 130 9.68 16.64 26.41
N PRO A 131 10.97 17.05 26.21
CA PRO A 131 12.02 16.16 25.69
C PRO A 131 12.41 15.02 26.65
N ASP A 132 12.08 15.16 27.95
CA ASP A 132 12.38 14.15 28.97
C ASP A 132 11.22 13.18 29.23
N ASP A 133 10.10 13.33 28.51
CA ASP A 133 8.94 12.42 28.62
C ASP A 133 9.20 11.12 27.86
N LEU A 134 9.60 10.09 28.61
CA LEU A 134 9.94 8.78 28.05
C LEU A 134 8.74 8.02 27.47
N GLN A 135 7.49 8.36 27.87
CA GLN A 135 6.29 7.82 27.24
C GLN A 135 6.17 8.36 25.81
N LEU A 136 6.40 9.66 25.60
CA LEU A 136 6.38 10.25 24.28
C LEU A 136 7.48 9.69 23.37
N HIS A 137 8.65 9.31 23.92
CA HIS A 137 9.66 8.61 23.14
C HIS A 137 9.15 7.26 22.61
N GLN A 138 8.47 6.48 23.47
CA GLN A 138 7.90 5.19 23.05
C GLN A 138 6.79 5.36 22.03
N ASP A 139 5.84 6.25 22.26
CA ASP A 139 4.71 6.49 21.37
C ASP A 139 5.21 6.96 20.00
N LEU A 140 6.16 7.89 19.98
CA LEU A 140 6.77 8.37 18.72
C LEU A 140 7.56 7.27 18.01
N ALA A 141 8.32 6.46 18.73
CA ALA A 141 9.07 5.36 18.12
C ALA A 141 8.16 4.31 17.50
N LEU A 142 7.01 4.01 18.14
CA LEU A 142 6.01 3.10 17.58
C LEU A 142 5.39 3.67 16.29
N ALA A 143 4.98 4.93 16.31
CA ALA A 143 4.42 5.61 15.13
C ALA A 143 5.44 5.69 13.98
N LEU A 144 6.70 5.99 14.26
CA LEU A 144 7.79 6.01 13.28
C LEU A 144 8.06 4.62 12.69
N PHE A 145 8.09 3.58 13.53
CA PHE A 145 8.27 2.21 13.05
C PHE A 145 7.11 1.78 12.13
N SER A 146 5.88 2.06 12.54
CA SER A 146 4.68 1.75 11.77
C SER A 146 4.61 2.51 10.44
N SER A 147 5.17 3.74 10.37
CA SER A 147 5.26 4.53 9.13
C SER A 147 6.46 4.15 8.26
N GLY A 148 7.29 3.18 8.68
CA GLY A 148 8.48 2.75 7.95
C GLY A 148 9.74 3.59 8.20
N ALA A 149 9.69 4.60 9.08
CA ALA A 149 10.85 5.40 9.49
C ALA A 149 11.70 4.66 10.55
N ILE A 150 12.16 3.47 10.17
CA ILE A 150 12.75 2.44 11.04
C ILE A 150 13.97 2.96 11.81
N GLU A 151 14.90 3.64 11.13
CA GLU A 151 16.13 4.11 11.74
C GLU A 151 15.86 5.18 12.80
N GLU A 152 14.93 6.10 12.50
CA GLU A 152 14.54 7.14 13.43
C GLU A 152 13.81 6.55 14.66
N ALA A 153 12.93 5.57 14.47
CA ALA A 153 12.28 4.85 15.56
C ALA A 153 13.30 4.25 16.54
N MET A 154 14.31 3.57 15.99
CA MET A 154 15.37 3.00 16.82
C MET A 154 16.24 4.06 17.51
N ASP A 155 16.51 5.19 16.85
CA ASP A 155 17.30 6.27 17.44
C ASP A 155 16.55 6.95 18.60
N ILE A 156 15.23 7.13 18.51
CA ILE A 156 14.39 7.62 19.61
C ILE A 156 14.43 6.67 20.81
N LEU A 157 14.28 5.35 20.57
CA LEU A 157 14.36 4.36 21.65
C LEU A 157 15.75 4.32 22.32
N LEU A 158 16.80 4.42 21.53
CA LEU A 158 18.18 4.50 22.04
C LEU A 158 18.40 5.75 22.87
N ALA A 159 17.82 6.90 22.50
CA ALA A 159 17.85 8.11 23.31
C ALA A 159 17.11 7.91 24.65
N SER A 160 15.94 7.27 24.64
CA SER A 160 15.19 6.90 25.83
C SER A 160 16.02 6.01 26.77
N ILE A 161 16.64 4.95 26.25
CA ILE A 161 17.50 4.02 27.02
C ILE A 161 18.70 4.77 27.64
N LYS A 162 19.30 5.70 26.90
CA LYS A 162 20.40 6.51 27.39
C LYS A 162 19.97 7.44 28.51
N HIS A 163 18.73 7.95 28.46
CA HIS A 163 18.17 8.82 29.49
C HIS A 163 17.83 8.04 30.79
N ASP A 164 17.05 6.98 30.69
CA ASP A 164 16.73 6.06 31.79
C ASP A 164 16.47 4.63 31.27
N ASN A 165 17.46 3.76 31.45
CA ASN A 165 17.40 2.36 31.05
C ASN A 165 16.42 1.52 31.88
N SER A 166 16.02 2.01 33.05
CA SER A 166 15.14 1.28 33.99
C SER A 166 13.67 1.70 33.92
N TRP A 167 13.37 2.77 33.21
CA TRP A 167 12.03 3.30 33.10
C TRP A 167 11.03 2.24 32.62
N GLN A 168 9.92 2.06 33.35
CA GLN A 168 8.90 1.02 33.12
C GLN A 168 9.53 -0.38 32.84
N ASP A 169 10.41 -0.82 33.73
CA ASP A 169 11.11 -2.11 33.63
C ASP A 169 11.91 -2.31 32.33
N GLY A 170 12.39 -1.22 31.75
CA GLY A 170 13.16 -1.24 30.50
C GLY A 170 12.30 -1.30 29.23
N ALA A 171 11.13 -0.71 29.25
CA ALA A 171 10.16 -0.73 28.16
C ALA A 171 10.75 -0.29 26.80
N ALA A 172 11.57 0.78 26.78
CA ALA A 172 12.23 1.22 25.56
C ALA A 172 13.20 0.17 24.98
N LYS A 173 13.87 -0.60 25.85
CA LYS A 173 14.74 -1.70 25.42
C LYS A 173 13.95 -2.89 24.90
N MET A 174 12.82 -3.23 25.51
CA MET A 174 11.93 -4.29 25.03
C MET A 174 11.39 -3.94 23.64
N GLN A 175 10.87 -2.74 23.45
CA GLN A 175 10.37 -2.28 22.16
C GLN A 175 11.48 -2.26 21.08
N LEU A 176 12.70 -1.86 21.43
CA LEU A 176 13.83 -1.91 20.51
C LEU A 176 14.17 -3.34 20.07
N PHE A 177 14.07 -4.31 20.97
CA PHE A 177 14.30 -5.72 20.63
C PHE A 177 13.17 -6.29 19.77
N GLU A 178 11.92 -5.92 20.00
CA GLU A 178 10.81 -6.28 19.11
C GLU A 178 11.05 -5.80 17.66
N ILE A 179 11.56 -4.57 17.50
CA ILE A 179 11.97 -4.05 16.18
C ILE A 179 13.11 -4.89 15.59
N PHE A 180 14.12 -5.28 16.39
CA PHE A 180 15.22 -6.12 15.92
C PHE A 180 14.72 -7.50 15.45
N ASP A 181 13.78 -8.09 16.15
CA ASP A 181 13.22 -9.39 15.81
C ASP A 181 12.35 -9.30 14.53
N ALA A 182 11.58 -8.23 14.38
CA ALA A 182 10.77 -7.99 13.20
C ALA A 182 11.61 -7.80 11.91
N LEU A 183 12.77 -7.14 12.01
CA LEU A 183 13.66 -6.86 10.86
C LEU A 183 14.68 -7.98 10.59
N GLY A 184 14.96 -8.80 11.60
CA GLY A 184 16.01 -9.80 11.56
C GLY A 184 17.41 -9.27 11.90
N HIS A 185 18.23 -10.15 12.46
CA HIS A 185 19.53 -9.80 13.07
C HIS A 185 20.61 -9.31 12.09
N THR A 186 20.44 -9.58 10.80
CA THR A 186 21.37 -9.18 9.73
C THR A 186 21.03 -7.86 9.06
N HIS A 187 19.87 -7.25 9.39
CA HIS A 187 19.47 -5.98 8.83
C HIS A 187 20.47 -4.87 9.21
N ALA A 188 20.90 -4.06 8.24
CA ALA A 188 21.98 -3.09 8.43
C ALA A 188 21.69 -2.11 9.58
N SER A 189 20.46 -1.59 9.65
CA SER A 189 20.03 -0.67 10.71
C SER A 189 20.01 -1.34 12.09
N VAL A 190 19.67 -2.64 12.19
CA VAL A 190 19.73 -3.43 13.43
C VAL A 190 21.18 -3.57 13.90
N VAL A 191 22.10 -3.88 13.00
CA VAL A 191 23.53 -4.00 13.32
C VAL A 191 24.08 -2.66 13.85
N ALA A 192 23.69 -1.54 13.21
CA ALA A 192 24.10 -0.21 13.66
C ALA A 192 23.52 0.14 15.04
N ALA A 193 22.21 -0.10 15.26
CA ALA A 193 21.54 0.17 16.53
C ALA A 193 22.10 -0.66 17.70
N ARG A 194 22.45 -1.93 17.47
CA ARG A 194 23.11 -2.78 18.48
C ARG A 194 24.46 -2.25 18.94
N ARG A 195 25.26 -1.69 18.03
CA ARG A 195 26.52 -1.05 18.38
C ARG A 195 26.30 0.17 19.27
N LYS A 196 25.31 1.04 18.93
CA LYS A 196 24.94 2.20 19.76
C LYS A 196 24.44 1.74 21.15
N LEU A 197 23.56 0.74 21.20
CA LEU A 197 23.04 0.19 22.44
C LEU A 197 24.15 -0.34 23.35
N SER A 198 25.08 -1.12 22.80
CA SER A 198 26.23 -1.63 23.57
C SER A 198 27.05 -0.49 24.18
N THR A 199 27.27 0.60 23.44
CA THR A 199 27.97 1.77 23.98
C THR A 199 27.21 2.41 25.15
N TYR A 200 25.88 2.50 25.09
CA TYR A 200 25.09 3.14 26.16
C TYR A 200 24.95 2.28 27.41
N LEU A 201 25.01 0.94 27.28
CA LEU A 201 24.88 0.04 28.42
C LEU A 201 26.21 -0.19 29.19
N PHE A 202 27.35 0.04 28.54
CA PHE A 202 28.67 -0.25 29.09
C PHE A 202 29.59 0.98 29.22
N SER A 203 29.06 2.18 28.98
CA SER A 203 29.78 3.46 29.25
C SER A 203 29.28 4.06 30.57
#